data_aba84957e1efd6ff710ce01f88192c4b
#
_entry.id   aba84957e1efd6ff710ce01f88192c4b
#
_cell.length_a   1.000
_cell.length_b   1.000
_cell.length_c   1.000
_cell.angle_alpha   90.00
_cell.angle_beta   90.00
_cell.angle_gamma   90.00
#
_symmetry.space_group_name_H-M   'P 1'
#
loop_
_entity.id
_entity.type
_entity.pdbx_description
1 polymer ?
#
loop_
_entity_poly.entity_id
_entity_poly.type
_entity_poly.pdbx_seq_one_letter_code
_entity_poly.pdbx_strand_id
1 'polypeptide(L)'
;TGNYVVDRFLGLASFNPLYFNDGTPNPETCLPICRPDQLAEVKEANDIAGYVTETASKETGLAVGTPVIVGTDDSGAEAISTGVVAPGKMMIQFGSSIYMILGTKELVDDERLWREEFIVPGLCDISAGTNAAGSLTKWYRNTIFPDALELEQNGGPDAYITMMQDLDKIPVGSDGLITLPYFAGERTPINDPLARGILFGLTLAHTRQHMYRSALESVAYSVNQQLKIMLEHDVPIDQIFAVGGGCLLYTSPS
;
A
#
# COMPACT_ATOMS: atom_id res chain seq x y z
N THR A 1 24.98 9.61 9.30
CA THR A 1 25.04 10.32 10.59
C THR A 1 25.78 9.51 11.66
N GLY A 2 25.70 8.18 11.61
CA GLY A 2 26.20 7.27 12.66
C GLY A 2 25.23 7.06 13.83
N ASN A 3 24.08 7.72 13.83
CA ASN A 3 23.03 7.55 14.82
C ASN A 3 21.98 6.56 14.32
N TYR A 4 21.47 5.73 15.23
CA TYR A 4 20.37 4.80 14.96
C TYR A 4 19.08 5.44 15.50
N VAL A 5 18.25 5.89 14.60
CA VAL A 5 16.97 6.54 14.90
C VAL A 5 15.86 5.95 14.03
N VAL A 6 14.65 5.98 14.52
CA VAL A 6 13.44 5.58 13.81
C VAL A 6 12.36 6.63 14.09
N ASP A 7 11.53 6.95 13.12
CA ASP A 7 10.42 7.85 13.36
C ASP A 7 9.34 7.19 14.23
N ARG A 8 8.54 8.04 14.89
CA ARG A 8 7.51 7.61 15.82
C ARG A 8 6.44 6.76 15.13
N PHE A 9 6.05 7.13 13.92
CA PHE A 9 5.06 6.40 13.13
C PHE A 9 5.49 4.94 12.90
N LEU A 10 6.69 4.72 12.37
CA LEU A 10 7.21 3.38 12.12
C LEU A 10 7.55 2.64 13.42
N GLY A 11 8.17 3.34 14.39
CA GLY A 11 8.63 2.76 15.64
C GLY A 11 7.50 2.23 16.52
N LEU A 12 6.40 2.96 16.63
CA LEU A 12 5.28 2.57 17.49
C LEU A 12 4.23 1.69 16.80
N ALA A 13 4.13 1.75 15.47
CA ALA A 13 3.22 0.92 14.70
C ALA A 13 3.88 -0.41 14.29
N SER A 14 4.85 -0.35 13.38
CA SER A 14 5.43 -1.54 12.77
C SER A 14 6.31 -2.34 13.71
N PHE A 15 6.95 -1.69 14.71
CA PHE A 15 7.78 -2.36 15.71
C PHE A 15 7.06 -2.58 17.05
N ASN A 16 5.75 -2.38 17.13
CA ASN A 16 4.97 -2.79 18.29
C ASN A 16 5.05 -4.33 18.47
N PRO A 17 5.28 -4.85 19.69
CA PRO A 17 5.36 -4.16 20.98
C PRO A 17 6.79 -3.90 21.50
N LEU A 18 7.79 -3.74 20.64
CA LEU A 18 9.19 -3.58 21.07
C LEU A 18 9.44 -2.27 21.82
N TYR A 19 8.55 -1.29 21.68
CA TYR A 19 8.58 -0.02 22.37
C TYR A 19 7.31 0.18 23.21
N PHE A 20 7.44 0.97 24.29
CA PHE A 20 6.28 1.56 24.96
C PHE A 20 5.75 2.75 24.14
N ASN A 21 4.52 3.19 24.45
CA ASN A 21 3.88 4.31 23.74
C ASN A 21 4.65 5.64 23.83
N ASP A 22 5.55 5.78 24.80
CA ASP A 22 6.43 6.94 24.94
C ASP A 22 7.70 6.86 24.05
N GLY A 23 7.86 5.76 23.33
CA GLY A 23 9.02 5.51 22.45
C GLY A 23 10.23 4.90 23.16
N THR A 24 10.13 4.59 24.46
CA THR A 24 11.21 3.87 25.15
C THR A 24 11.17 2.37 24.85
N PRO A 25 12.33 1.70 24.74
CA PRO A 25 12.37 0.25 24.54
C PRO A 25 11.64 -0.52 25.65
N ASN A 26 10.83 -1.51 25.27
CA ASN A 26 10.14 -2.39 26.19
C ASN A 26 10.95 -3.68 26.46
N PRO A 27 11.64 -3.80 27.61
CA PRO A 27 12.50 -4.95 27.89
C PRO A 27 11.75 -6.30 27.92
N GLU A 28 10.47 -6.29 28.29
CA GLU A 28 9.69 -7.52 28.42
C GLU A 28 9.39 -8.17 27.05
N THR A 29 9.26 -7.35 26.01
CA THR A 29 8.89 -7.82 24.68
C THR A 29 10.07 -7.90 23.72
N CYS A 30 11.08 -7.04 23.85
CA CYS A 30 12.26 -7.09 22.97
C CYS A 30 13.23 -8.24 23.33
N LEU A 31 13.38 -8.58 24.61
CA LEU A 31 14.06 -9.79 25.02
C LEU A 31 13.22 -11.01 24.64
N PRO A 32 13.33 -11.94 23.99
CA PRO A 32 14.39 -12.75 23.47
C PRO A 32 14.84 -12.43 22.03
N ILE A 33 14.35 -11.38 21.43
CA ILE A 33 14.64 -11.01 20.03
C ILE A 33 15.95 -10.20 19.96
N CYS A 34 16.05 -9.15 20.78
CA CYS A 34 17.20 -8.25 20.86
C CYS A 34 17.33 -7.67 22.27
N ARG A 35 18.45 -7.02 22.54
CA ARG A 35 18.60 -6.23 23.77
C ARG A 35 17.99 -4.82 23.57
N PRO A 36 17.44 -4.21 24.64
CA PRO A 36 16.89 -2.84 24.59
C PRO A 36 17.88 -1.79 24.00
N ASP A 37 19.17 -1.95 24.27
CA ASP A 37 20.23 -1.07 23.77
C ASP A 37 20.55 -1.22 22.27
N GLN A 38 19.96 -2.20 21.60
CA GLN A 38 20.07 -2.42 20.15
C GLN A 38 18.92 -1.77 19.38
N LEU A 39 17.86 -1.34 20.07
CA LEU A 39 16.74 -0.65 19.43
C LEU A 39 17.12 0.81 19.12
N ALA A 40 16.61 1.31 18.01
CA ALA A 40 16.80 2.69 17.59
C ALA A 40 16.08 3.67 18.54
N GLU A 41 16.61 4.88 18.70
CA GLU A 41 15.92 5.96 19.40
C GLU A 41 14.71 6.42 18.58
N VAL A 42 13.53 6.48 19.20
CA VAL A 42 12.30 6.98 18.56
C VAL A 42 12.29 8.51 18.59
N LYS A 43 12.09 9.12 17.44
CA LYS A 43 12.04 10.59 17.25
C LYS A 43 10.88 10.97 16.33
N GLU A 44 10.56 12.26 16.27
CA GLU A 44 9.64 12.75 15.25
C GLU A 44 10.32 12.71 13.86
N ALA A 45 9.55 12.47 12.81
CA ALA A 45 10.08 12.33 11.44
C ALA A 45 10.85 13.57 10.96
N ASN A 46 10.49 14.75 11.42
CA ASN A 46 11.12 16.02 11.09
C ASN A 46 12.26 16.44 12.05
N ASP A 47 12.54 15.64 13.07
CA ASP A 47 13.69 15.88 13.94
C ASP A 47 15.02 15.66 13.20
N ILE A 48 16.08 16.28 13.72
CA ILE A 48 17.42 16.04 13.20
C ILE A 48 17.94 14.72 13.76
N ALA A 49 18.13 13.73 12.88
CA ALA A 49 18.78 12.45 13.17
C ALA A 49 20.29 12.63 13.47
N GLY A 50 20.89 13.66 12.91
CA GLY A 50 22.32 13.98 13.03
C GLY A 50 22.81 14.77 11.83
N TYR A 51 24.11 14.75 11.63
CA TYR A 51 24.77 15.54 10.58
C TYR A 51 25.66 14.63 9.72
N VAL A 52 25.87 15.03 8.47
CA VAL A 52 26.79 14.32 7.55
C VAL A 52 28.18 14.31 8.15
N THR A 53 28.74 13.11 8.36
CA THR A 53 30.10 12.90 8.87
C THR A 53 31.14 13.05 7.76
N GLU A 54 32.42 13.15 8.10
CA GLU A 54 33.50 13.17 7.12
C GLU A 54 33.52 11.91 6.24
N THR A 55 33.24 10.74 6.84
CA THR A 55 33.17 9.47 6.09
C THR A 55 32.01 9.50 5.08
N ALA A 56 30.82 9.86 5.54
CA ALA A 56 29.67 9.97 4.66
C ALA A 56 29.87 11.01 3.55
N SER A 57 30.50 12.13 3.86
CA SER A 57 30.83 13.16 2.88
C SER A 57 31.72 12.65 1.76
N LYS A 58 32.73 11.83 2.08
CA LYS A 58 33.63 11.22 1.08
C LYS A 58 32.90 10.23 0.17
N GLU A 59 31.90 9.51 0.70
CA GLU A 59 31.14 8.50 -0.06
C GLU A 59 30.02 9.11 -0.91
N THR A 60 29.37 10.16 -0.42
CA THR A 60 28.15 10.73 -1.03
C THR A 60 28.36 12.05 -1.77
N GLY A 61 29.47 12.75 -1.48
CA GLY A 61 29.72 14.10 -1.98
C GLY A 61 28.96 15.21 -1.23
N LEU A 62 28.14 14.89 -0.23
CA LEU A 62 27.43 15.87 0.58
C LEU A 62 28.41 16.62 1.51
N ALA A 63 28.16 17.91 1.79
CA ALA A 63 28.99 18.70 2.68
C ALA A 63 28.95 18.16 4.12
N VAL A 64 30.11 18.08 4.79
CA VAL A 64 30.20 17.74 6.20
C VAL A 64 29.36 18.72 7.01
N GLY A 65 28.60 18.22 8.00
CA GLY A 65 27.76 19.04 8.84
C GLY A 65 26.38 19.38 8.25
N THR A 66 26.05 18.88 7.05
CA THR A 66 24.68 18.99 6.53
C THR A 66 23.72 18.26 7.46
N PRO A 67 22.63 18.90 7.94
CA PRO A 67 21.64 18.24 8.79
C PRO A 67 20.88 17.16 8.01
N VAL A 68 20.63 16.03 8.68
CA VAL A 68 19.87 14.90 8.16
C VAL A 68 18.68 14.68 9.05
N ILE A 69 17.47 14.73 8.52
CA ILE A 69 16.23 14.44 9.27
C ILE A 69 16.05 12.94 9.47
N VAL A 70 15.22 12.56 10.43
CA VAL A 70 14.85 11.16 10.70
C VAL A 70 14.19 10.55 9.46
N GLY A 71 13.23 11.25 8.87
CA GLY A 71 12.42 10.71 7.77
C GLY A 71 11.37 9.73 8.25
N THR A 72 10.80 8.95 7.34
CA THR A 72 9.78 7.94 7.62
C THR A 72 9.86 6.82 6.58
N ASP A 73 8.93 5.86 6.65
CA ASP A 73 8.76 4.82 5.64
C ASP A 73 8.19 5.37 4.32
N ASP A 74 8.13 4.51 3.31
CA ASP A 74 7.63 4.85 1.97
C ASP A 74 6.14 5.20 1.99
N SER A 75 5.32 4.48 2.75
CA SER A 75 3.87 4.69 2.81
C SER A 75 3.50 6.02 3.47
N GLY A 76 4.15 6.36 4.58
CA GLY A 76 4.00 7.64 5.27
C GLY A 76 4.47 8.81 4.41
N ALA A 77 5.62 8.67 3.72
CA ALA A 77 6.15 9.68 2.82
C ALA A 77 5.23 9.92 1.61
N GLU A 78 4.70 8.86 1.00
CA GLU A 78 3.72 8.95 -0.10
C GLU A 78 2.43 9.63 0.36
N ALA A 79 1.89 9.27 1.51
CA ALA A 79 0.67 9.87 2.04
C ALA A 79 0.83 11.38 2.27
N ILE A 80 1.94 11.82 2.88
CA ILE A 80 2.23 13.25 3.06
C ILE A 80 2.40 13.95 1.72
N SER A 81 3.14 13.34 0.77
CA SER A 81 3.37 13.94 -0.54
C SER A 81 2.09 14.19 -1.33
N THR A 82 1.04 13.42 -1.06
CA THR A 82 -0.28 13.57 -1.68
C THR A 82 -1.22 14.48 -0.92
N GLY A 83 -0.84 14.92 0.28
CA GLY A 83 -1.61 15.87 1.07
C GLY A 83 -2.45 15.26 2.19
N VAL A 84 -2.16 14.04 2.63
CA VAL A 84 -2.75 13.44 3.84
C VAL A 84 -2.11 14.09 5.07
N VAL A 85 -2.51 15.32 5.36
CA VAL A 85 -1.99 16.14 6.48
C VAL A 85 -3.10 16.65 7.39
N ALA A 86 -4.31 16.16 7.22
CA ALA A 86 -5.48 16.52 8.03
C ALA A 86 -6.51 15.38 8.01
N PRO A 87 -7.41 15.30 9.01
CA PRO A 87 -8.49 14.34 9.01
C PRO A 87 -9.37 14.49 7.74
N GLY A 88 -9.90 13.37 7.25
CA GLY A 88 -10.73 13.33 6.03
C GLY A 88 -9.95 13.31 4.72
N LYS A 89 -8.63 13.42 4.75
CA LYS A 89 -7.77 13.26 3.58
C LYS A 89 -7.34 11.80 3.47
N MET A 90 -7.46 11.25 2.27
CA MET A 90 -7.15 9.84 2.00
C MET A 90 -6.25 9.70 0.79
N MET A 91 -5.25 8.85 0.90
CA MET A 91 -4.46 8.34 -0.23
C MET A 91 -4.88 6.92 -0.56
N ILE A 92 -4.99 6.60 -1.84
CA ILE A 92 -5.06 5.22 -2.35
C ILE A 92 -3.93 5.03 -3.36
N GLN A 93 -2.99 4.15 -3.01
CA GLN A 93 -1.88 3.78 -3.88
C GLN A 93 -2.25 2.55 -4.73
N PHE A 94 -2.23 2.70 -6.04
CA PHE A 94 -2.44 1.63 -7.01
C PHE A 94 -1.10 1.12 -7.55
N GLY A 95 -0.49 0.20 -6.82
CA GLY A 95 0.77 -0.45 -7.16
C GLY A 95 0.60 -1.93 -7.53
N SER A 96 1.62 -2.74 -7.25
CA SER A 96 1.53 -4.22 -7.31
C SER A 96 0.48 -4.77 -6.35
N SER A 97 0.35 -4.12 -5.20
CA SER A 97 -0.74 -4.21 -4.22
C SER A 97 -1.53 -2.91 -4.22
N ILE A 98 -2.62 -2.84 -3.45
CA ILE A 98 -3.24 -1.57 -3.08
C ILE A 98 -2.96 -1.33 -1.60
N TYR A 99 -2.66 -0.09 -1.28
CA TYR A 99 -2.56 0.42 0.07
C TYR A 99 -3.31 1.74 0.18
N MET A 100 -4.02 1.95 1.27
CA MET A 100 -4.78 3.17 1.50
C MET A 100 -4.59 3.66 2.92
N ILE A 101 -4.44 4.97 3.07
CA ILE A 101 -4.28 5.67 4.35
C ILE A 101 -5.32 6.78 4.40
N LEU A 102 -6.12 6.80 5.45
CA LEU A 102 -7.09 7.87 5.76
C LEU A 102 -6.69 8.54 7.07
N GLY A 103 -6.37 9.82 7.00
CA GLY A 103 -6.12 10.63 8.20
C GLY A 103 -7.37 10.76 9.07
N THR A 104 -7.22 10.55 10.37
CA THR A 104 -8.29 10.62 11.38
C THR A 104 -7.89 11.54 12.53
N LYS A 105 -8.89 11.98 13.29
CA LYS A 105 -8.67 12.83 14.48
C LYS A 105 -8.21 12.03 15.69
N GLU A 106 -8.72 10.81 15.80
CA GLU A 106 -8.54 9.91 16.94
C GLU A 106 -8.27 8.50 16.42
N LEU A 107 -7.65 7.68 17.24
CA LEU A 107 -7.47 6.26 16.93
C LEU A 107 -8.83 5.56 16.82
N VAL A 108 -9.03 4.85 15.74
CA VAL A 108 -10.20 4.02 15.49
C VAL A 108 -9.91 2.60 15.97
N ASP A 109 -10.71 2.06 16.87
CA ASP A 109 -10.51 0.70 17.39
C ASP A 109 -11.27 -0.34 16.56
N ASP A 110 -10.64 -0.82 15.48
CA ASP A 110 -11.15 -1.89 14.62
C ASP A 110 -10.02 -2.82 14.18
N GLU A 111 -10.07 -4.08 14.61
CA GLU A 111 -9.05 -5.10 14.29
C GLU A 111 -8.99 -5.47 12.80
N ARG A 112 -10.00 -5.10 12.02
CA ARG A 112 -10.03 -5.31 10.57
C ARG A 112 -9.17 -4.32 9.81
N LEU A 113 -8.72 -3.23 10.46
CA LEU A 113 -7.92 -2.14 9.88
C LEU A 113 -6.59 -2.02 10.63
N TRP A 114 -5.58 -1.50 9.96
CA TRP A 114 -4.41 -0.98 10.65
C TRP A 114 -4.73 0.41 11.17
N ARG A 115 -4.22 0.76 12.34
CA ARG A 115 -4.52 2.00 13.03
C ARG A 115 -3.36 2.44 13.89
N GLU A 116 -2.98 3.69 13.79
CA GLU A 116 -1.79 4.19 14.47
C GLU A 116 -1.82 5.71 14.62
N GLU A 117 -0.92 6.23 15.46
CA GLU A 117 -0.56 7.65 15.43
C GLU A 117 0.21 7.90 14.14
N PHE A 118 -0.28 8.86 13.35
CA PHE A 118 0.29 9.14 12.04
C PHE A 118 1.56 10.00 12.16
N ILE A 119 2.37 10.02 11.12
CA ILE A 119 3.59 10.81 11.02
C ILE A 119 3.42 12.33 11.27
N VAL A 120 2.21 12.87 11.05
CA VAL A 120 1.86 14.26 11.34
C VAL A 120 1.44 14.35 12.79
N PRO A 121 2.16 15.11 13.66
CA PRO A 121 1.84 15.20 15.09
C PRO A 121 0.38 15.58 15.34
N GLY A 122 -0.30 14.81 16.19
CA GLY A 122 -1.71 15.01 16.53
C GLY A 122 -2.71 14.52 15.48
N LEU A 123 -2.26 13.87 14.43
CA LEU A 123 -3.07 13.14 13.49
C LEU A 123 -2.93 11.63 13.76
N CYS A 124 -4.02 10.91 13.63
CA CYS A 124 -4.02 9.45 13.57
C CYS A 124 -4.35 9.01 12.14
N ASP A 125 -4.21 7.74 11.85
CA ASP A 125 -4.70 7.15 10.62
C ASP A 125 -5.40 5.82 10.83
N ILE A 126 -6.20 5.47 9.86
CA ILE A 126 -6.64 4.11 9.58
C ILE A 126 -6.19 3.73 8.18
N SER A 127 -5.63 2.55 8.08
CA SER A 127 -5.10 2.07 6.82
C SER A 127 -5.56 0.66 6.49
N ALA A 128 -5.57 0.35 5.21
CA ALA A 128 -6.02 -0.92 4.68
C ALA A 128 -5.29 -1.25 3.38
N GLY A 129 -5.36 -2.49 2.96
CA GLY A 129 -4.74 -2.86 1.69
C GLY A 129 -5.07 -4.27 1.24
N THR A 130 -4.85 -4.55 -0.05
CA THR A 130 -4.91 -5.87 -0.64
C THR A 130 -3.58 -6.25 -1.28
N ASN A 131 -3.23 -7.53 -1.21
CA ASN A 131 -1.93 -8.02 -1.70
C ASN A 131 -1.83 -8.09 -3.23
N ALA A 132 -2.94 -8.21 -3.92
CA ALA A 132 -2.94 -8.48 -5.35
C ALA A 132 -3.80 -7.48 -6.12
N ALA A 133 -3.15 -6.53 -6.79
CA ALA A 133 -3.76 -5.59 -7.72
C ALA A 133 -2.98 -5.55 -9.04
N GLY A 134 -1.95 -4.74 -9.17
CA GLY A 134 -1.07 -4.74 -10.34
C GLY A 134 -0.31 -6.05 -10.52
N SER A 135 0.01 -6.76 -9.43
CA SER A 135 0.57 -8.11 -9.49
C SER A 135 -0.41 -9.12 -10.12
N LEU A 136 -1.71 -8.99 -9.86
CA LEU A 136 -2.75 -9.80 -10.48
C LEU A 136 -2.85 -9.53 -11.98
N THR A 137 -2.87 -8.25 -12.40
CA THR A 137 -2.88 -7.90 -13.83
C THR A 137 -1.63 -8.40 -14.55
N LYS A 138 -0.46 -8.32 -13.90
CA LYS A 138 0.79 -8.87 -14.41
C LYS A 138 0.74 -10.40 -14.55
N TRP A 139 0.13 -11.10 -13.60
CA TRP A 139 -0.08 -12.54 -13.69
C TRP A 139 -0.97 -12.89 -14.89
N TYR A 140 -2.08 -12.17 -15.11
CA TYR A 140 -2.94 -12.35 -16.29
C TYR A 140 -2.16 -12.13 -17.58
N ARG A 141 -1.38 -11.06 -17.68
CA ARG A 141 -0.53 -10.77 -18.84
C ARG A 141 0.40 -11.93 -19.15
N ASN A 142 1.09 -12.44 -18.14
CA ASN A 142 2.13 -13.46 -18.34
C ASN A 142 1.56 -14.87 -18.54
N THR A 143 0.36 -15.16 -18.02
CA THR A 143 -0.18 -16.53 -17.95
C THR A 143 -1.36 -16.74 -18.87
N ILE A 144 -2.27 -15.79 -18.97
CA ILE A 144 -3.52 -15.90 -19.73
C ILE A 144 -3.41 -15.21 -21.10
N PHE A 145 -2.56 -14.18 -21.20
CA PHE A 145 -2.34 -13.40 -22.42
C PHE A 145 -0.87 -13.40 -22.87
N PRO A 146 -0.19 -14.57 -22.94
CA PRO A 146 1.22 -14.61 -23.34
C PRO A 146 1.43 -14.12 -24.76
N ASP A 147 0.45 -14.28 -25.64
CA ASP A 147 0.43 -13.75 -27.01
C ASP A 147 0.47 -12.21 -27.06
N ALA A 148 -0.21 -11.52 -26.14
CA ALA A 148 -0.15 -10.07 -26.03
C ALA A 148 1.26 -9.60 -25.59
N LEU A 149 1.87 -10.31 -24.65
CA LEU A 149 3.24 -10.02 -24.21
C LEU A 149 4.27 -10.28 -25.31
N GLU A 150 4.13 -11.37 -26.06
CA GLU A 150 5.00 -11.67 -27.21
C GLU A 150 4.87 -10.59 -28.31
N LEU A 151 3.64 -10.13 -28.57
CA LEU A 151 3.40 -9.04 -29.52
C LEU A 151 4.11 -7.75 -29.13
N GLU A 152 4.02 -7.35 -27.85
CA GLU A 152 4.75 -6.18 -27.29
C GLU A 152 6.26 -6.34 -27.44
N GLN A 153 6.82 -7.50 -27.10
CA GLN A 153 8.26 -7.77 -27.21
C GLN A 153 8.78 -7.72 -28.66
N ASN A 154 7.91 -7.97 -29.62
CA ASN A 154 8.20 -7.85 -31.06
C ASN A 154 7.92 -6.45 -31.64
N GLY A 155 7.75 -5.42 -30.78
CA GLY A 155 7.56 -4.03 -31.19
C GLY A 155 6.09 -3.64 -31.51
N GLY A 156 5.14 -4.50 -31.12
CA GLY A 156 3.70 -4.20 -31.18
C GLY A 156 3.24 -3.29 -30.02
N PRO A 157 1.92 -3.10 -29.88
CA PRO A 157 1.35 -2.31 -28.79
C PRO A 157 1.63 -2.94 -27.42
N ASP A 158 1.59 -2.12 -26.38
CA ASP A 158 1.68 -2.57 -24.98
C ASP A 158 0.67 -3.69 -24.71
N ALA A 159 1.12 -4.73 -24.00
CA ALA A 159 0.32 -5.91 -23.72
C ALA A 159 -0.98 -5.57 -22.95
N TYR A 160 -0.92 -4.59 -22.04
CA TYR A 160 -2.11 -4.18 -21.29
C TYR A 160 -3.17 -3.52 -22.19
N ILE A 161 -2.74 -2.74 -23.21
CA ILE A 161 -3.65 -2.19 -24.23
C ILE A 161 -4.34 -3.34 -24.97
N THR A 162 -3.58 -4.37 -25.36
CA THR A 162 -4.13 -5.55 -26.04
C THR A 162 -5.10 -6.33 -25.13
N MET A 163 -4.78 -6.49 -23.86
CA MET A 163 -5.64 -7.15 -22.86
C MET A 163 -6.94 -6.40 -22.61
N MET A 164 -6.94 -5.09 -22.76
CA MET A 164 -8.12 -4.23 -22.58
C MET A 164 -9.05 -4.20 -23.80
N GLN A 165 -8.62 -4.74 -24.96
CA GLN A 165 -9.46 -4.78 -26.16
C GLN A 165 -10.76 -5.57 -25.89
N ASP A 166 -11.87 -4.98 -26.31
CA ASP A 166 -13.22 -5.56 -26.19
C ASP A 166 -13.72 -5.76 -24.73
N LEU A 167 -13.01 -5.26 -23.73
CA LEU A 167 -13.46 -5.34 -22.34
C LEU A 167 -14.78 -4.57 -22.10
N ASP A 168 -14.98 -3.48 -22.83
CA ASP A 168 -16.19 -2.66 -22.80
C ASP A 168 -17.44 -3.40 -23.31
N LYS A 169 -17.26 -4.45 -24.13
CA LYS A 169 -18.34 -5.29 -24.63
C LYS A 169 -18.83 -6.30 -23.59
N ILE A 170 -18.07 -6.55 -22.53
CA ILE A 170 -18.45 -7.44 -21.45
C ILE A 170 -19.21 -6.63 -20.41
N PRO A 171 -20.39 -7.03 -19.98
CA PRO A 171 -21.16 -6.26 -19.01
C PRO A 171 -20.48 -6.25 -17.63
N VAL A 172 -20.83 -5.27 -16.81
CA VAL A 172 -20.45 -5.25 -15.39
C VAL A 172 -20.97 -6.52 -14.72
N GLY A 173 -20.11 -7.14 -13.89
CA GLY A 173 -20.38 -8.45 -13.30
C GLY A 173 -19.91 -9.61 -14.15
N SER A 174 -19.23 -9.35 -15.30
CA SER A 174 -18.53 -10.33 -16.13
C SER A 174 -19.38 -11.56 -16.48
N ASP A 175 -20.70 -11.36 -16.77
CA ASP A 175 -21.70 -12.40 -17.02
C ASP A 175 -21.80 -13.46 -15.91
N GLY A 176 -21.62 -13.03 -14.64
CA GLY A 176 -21.70 -13.88 -13.45
C GLY A 176 -20.38 -14.56 -13.06
N LEU A 177 -19.29 -14.25 -13.75
CA LEU A 177 -17.97 -14.72 -13.37
C LEU A 177 -17.40 -13.86 -12.23
N ILE A 178 -17.07 -14.48 -11.11
CA ILE A 178 -16.54 -13.83 -9.92
C ILE A 178 -15.09 -14.26 -9.70
N THR A 179 -14.20 -13.29 -9.47
CA THR A 179 -12.82 -13.54 -9.04
C THR A 179 -12.68 -13.17 -7.56
N LEU A 180 -12.04 -14.04 -6.77
CA LEU A 180 -11.45 -13.66 -5.49
C LEU A 180 -9.97 -13.35 -5.71
N PRO A 181 -9.49 -12.11 -5.44
CA PRO A 181 -8.17 -11.68 -5.89
C PRO A 181 -7.02 -12.12 -4.97
N TYR A 182 -7.20 -13.14 -4.14
CA TYR A 182 -6.28 -13.55 -3.07
C TYR A 182 -5.08 -14.36 -3.57
N PHE A 183 -4.53 -14.02 -4.73
CA PHE A 183 -3.44 -14.76 -5.38
C PHE A 183 -2.12 -14.72 -4.60
N ALA A 184 -1.96 -13.77 -3.68
CA ALA A 184 -0.79 -13.61 -2.81
C ALA A 184 -1.16 -13.60 -1.31
N GLY A 185 -2.20 -14.34 -0.93
CA GLY A 185 -2.85 -14.16 0.37
C GLY A 185 -3.67 -12.88 0.40
N GLU A 186 -4.26 -12.54 1.55
CA GLU A 186 -5.01 -11.29 1.68
C GLU A 186 -4.66 -10.58 2.99
N ARG A 187 -4.67 -9.25 2.92
CA ARG A 187 -4.52 -8.34 4.04
C ARG A 187 -5.88 -8.01 4.64
N THR A 188 -6.16 -6.77 4.85
CA THR A 188 -7.43 -6.27 5.42
C THR A 188 -8.62 -6.55 4.51
N PRO A 189 -9.76 -6.98 5.03
CA PRO A 189 -10.06 -7.26 6.44
C PRO A 189 -9.80 -8.72 6.86
N ILE A 190 -9.36 -9.57 5.94
CA ILE A 190 -9.30 -11.03 6.13
C ILE A 190 -8.06 -11.44 6.92
N ASN A 191 -6.92 -10.78 6.68
CA ASN A 191 -5.62 -11.01 7.31
C ASN A 191 -5.18 -12.49 7.27
N ASP A 192 -5.40 -13.15 6.11
CA ASP A 192 -5.03 -14.55 5.89
C ASP A 192 -3.96 -14.69 4.79
N PRO A 193 -2.69 -14.95 5.14
CA PRO A 193 -1.63 -15.15 4.16
C PRO A 193 -1.80 -16.46 3.37
N LEU A 194 -2.67 -17.37 3.81
CA LEU A 194 -2.96 -18.63 3.15
C LEU A 194 -4.19 -18.56 2.23
N ALA A 195 -4.92 -17.44 2.19
CA ALA A 195 -6.00 -17.23 1.24
C ALA A 195 -5.50 -17.39 -0.21
N ARG A 196 -6.34 -17.93 -1.09
CA ARG A 196 -5.98 -18.20 -2.48
C ARG A 196 -7.01 -17.61 -3.44
N GLY A 197 -6.55 -17.23 -4.64
CA GLY A 197 -7.39 -16.75 -5.71
C GLY A 197 -8.36 -17.83 -6.20
N ILE A 198 -9.58 -17.41 -6.55
CA ILE A 198 -10.63 -18.29 -7.08
C ILE A 198 -11.28 -17.60 -8.28
N LEU A 199 -11.59 -18.39 -9.30
CA LEU A 199 -12.52 -18.03 -10.36
C LEU A 199 -13.77 -18.89 -10.18
N PHE A 200 -14.91 -18.25 -9.91
CA PHE A 200 -16.18 -18.92 -9.64
C PHE A 200 -17.23 -18.55 -10.69
N GLY A 201 -17.98 -19.53 -11.17
CA GLY A 201 -19.06 -19.32 -12.13
C GLY A 201 -18.66 -19.48 -13.60
N LEU A 202 -17.51 -20.10 -13.90
CA LEU A 202 -17.08 -20.36 -15.29
C LEU A 202 -18.09 -21.21 -16.06
N THR A 203 -18.38 -20.79 -17.28
CA THR A 203 -19.17 -21.52 -18.28
C THR A 203 -18.43 -21.55 -19.60
N LEU A 204 -18.93 -22.32 -20.59
CA LEU A 204 -18.35 -22.38 -21.94
C LEU A 204 -18.50 -21.05 -22.72
N ALA A 205 -19.32 -20.13 -22.26
CA ALA A 205 -19.49 -18.82 -22.89
C ALA A 205 -18.41 -17.81 -22.45
N HIS A 206 -17.74 -18.04 -21.33
CA HIS A 206 -16.72 -17.13 -20.84
C HIS A 206 -15.42 -17.24 -21.64
N THR A 207 -14.84 -16.09 -21.93
CA THR A 207 -13.54 -15.95 -22.60
C THR A 207 -12.47 -15.44 -21.62
N ARG A 208 -11.21 -15.39 -22.03
CA ARG A 208 -10.13 -14.80 -21.24
C ARG A 208 -10.37 -13.32 -20.89
N GLN A 209 -11.10 -12.60 -21.74
CA GLN A 209 -11.50 -11.22 -21.46
C GLN A 209 -12.50 -11.14 -20.29
N HIS A 210 -13.45 -12.05 -20.19
CA HIS A 210 -14.34 -12.16 -19.01
C HIS A 210 -13.55 -12.43 -17.74
N MET A 211 -12.55 -13.33 -17.79
CA MET A 211 -11.67 -13.62 -16.66
C MET A 211 -10.88 -12.39 -16.25
N TYR A 212 -10.33 -11.64 -17.21
CA TYR A 212 -9.57 -10.43 -16.91
C TYR A 212 -10.47 -9.31 -16.37
N ARG A 213 -11.66 -9.12 -16.95
CA ARG A 213 -12.64 -8.16 -16.43
C ARG A 213 -13.06 -8.48 -15.00
N SER A 214 -13.40 -9.73 -14.71
CA SER A 214 -13.76 -10.16 -13.35
C SER A 214 -12.62 -9.93 -12.35
N ALA A 215 -11.36 -10.08 -12.79
CA ALA A 215 -10.19 -9.78 -11.97
C ALA A 215 -10.07 -8.28 -11.64
N LEU A 216 -10.29 -7.40 -12.63
CA LEU A 216 -10.31 -5.95 -12.39
C LEU A 216 -11.45 -5.53 -11.46
N GLU A 217 -12.64 -6.10 -11.68
CA GLU A 217 -13.80 -5.87 -10.82
C GLU A 217 -13.56 -6.35 -9.40
N SER A 218 -12.87 -7.48 -9.20
CA SER A 218 -12.55 -8.01 -7.87
C SER A 218 -11.65 -7.10 -7.06
N VAL A 219 -10.68 -6.45 -7.71
CA VAL A 219 -9.83 -5.44 -7.07
C VAL A 219 -10.67 -4.23 -6.64
N ALA A 220 -11.57 -3.76 -7.50
CA ALA A 220 -12.48 -2.67 -7.16
C ALA A 220 -13.43 -3.02 -6.00
N TYR A 221 -13.91 -4.26 -5.94
CA TYR A 221 -14.74 -4.74 -4.82
C TYR A 221 -13.94 -4.83 -3.52
N SER A 222 -12.67 -5.26 -3.55
CA SER A 222 -11.81 -5.24 -2.37
C SER A 222 -11.61 -3.82 -1.83
N VAL A 223 -11.33 -2.85 -2.68
CA VAL A 223 -11.23 -1.43 -2.29
C VAL A 223 -12.55 -0.94 -1.69
N ASN A 224 -13.67 -1.22 -2.35
CA ASN A 224 -14.98 -0.81 -1.85
C ASN A 224 -15.34 -1.45 -0.49
N GLN A 225 -14.95 -2.71 -0.27
CA GLN A 225 -15.15 -3.37 1.03
C GLN A 225 -14.38 -2.66 2.13
N GLN A 226 -13.12 -2.33 1.90
CA GLN A 226 -12.27 -1.63 2.87
C GLN A 226 -12.78 -0.21 3.16
N LEU A 227 -13.20 0.53 2.12
CA LEU A 227 -13.84 1.85 2.28
C LEU A 227 -15.12 1.77 3.11
N LYS A 228 -15.95 0.75 2.90
CA LYS A 228 -17.17 0.56 3.70
C LYS A 228 -16.86 0.33 5.18
N ILE A 229 -15.82 -0.46 5.49
CA ILE A 229 -15.39 -0.67 6.88
C ILE A 229 -14.93 0.65 7.51
N MET A 230 -14.14 1.45 6.80
CA MET A 230 -13.73 2.77 7.29
C MET A 230 -14.92 3.70 7.56
N LEU A 231 -15.93 3.67 6.71
CA LEU A 231 -17.15 4.48 6.85
C LEU A 231 -18.07 4.02 7.99
N GLU A 232 -17.94 2.79 8.52
CA GLU A 232 -18.67 2.32 9.70
C GLU A 232 -18.31 3.12 10.97
N HIS A 233 -17.18 3.82 10.98
CA HIS A 233 -16.64 4.56 12.12
C HIS A 233 -16.94 6.07 12.10
N ASP A 234 -17.86 6.52 11.27
CA ASP A 234 -18.22 7.95 11.12
C ASP A 234 -17.00 8.85 10.79
N VAL A 235 -15.94 8.27 10.23
CA VAL A 235 -14.77 9.03 9.79
C VAL A 235 -15.06 9.65 8.42
N PRO A 236 -15.00 10.99 8.29
CA PRO A 236 -15.25 11.62 7.01
C PRO A 236 -14.16 11.26 5.99
N ILE A 237 -14.55 11.05 4.74
CA ILE A 237 -13.65 10.97 3.58
C ILE A 237 -13.97 12.17 2.69
N ASP A 238 -13.26 13.28 2.91
CA ASP A 238 -13.53 14.54 2.21
C ASP A 238 -12.83 14.60 0.85
N GLN A 239 -11.66 13.95 0.76
CA GLN A 239 -10.85 13.97 -0.45
C GLN A 239 -10.02 12.70 -0.57
N ILE A 240 -10.01 12.12 -1.77
CA ILE A 240 -9.22 10.94 -2.11
C ILE A 240 -8.17 11.34 -3.14
N PHE A 241 -6.91 11.00 -2.86
CA PHE A 241 -5.78 11.12 -3.78
C PHE A 241 -5.40 9.73 -4.29
N ALA A 242 -5.50 9.52 -5.60
CA ALA A 242 -5.08 8.29 -6.24
C ALA A 242 -3.65 8.43 -6.76
N VAL A 243 -2.78 7.49 -6.42
CA VAL A 243 -1.36 7.49 -6.82
C VAL A 243 -0.91 6.11 -7.28
N GLY A 244 0.29 6.02 -7.83
CA GLY A 244 0.90 4.77 -8.28
C GLY A 244 0.71 4.46 -9.76
N GLY A 245 1.41 3.44 -10.23
CA GLY A 245 1.45 3.04 -11.65
C GLY A 245 0.09 2.65 -12.24
N GLY A 246 -0.84 2.16 -11.41
CA GLY A 246 -2.21 1.84 -11.85
C GLY A 246 -2.99 3.06 -12.35
N CYS A 247 -2.66 4.27 -11.88
CA CYS A 247 -3.30 5.49 -12.35
C CYS A 247 -2.94 5.82 -13.81
N LEU A 248 -1.79 5.37 -14.30
CA LEU A 248 -1.34 5.63 -15.66
C LEU A 248 -2.18 4.90 -16.71
N LEU A 249 -2.81 3.79 -16.36
CA LEU A 249 -3.70 3.05 -17.26
C LEU A 249 -4.98 3.82 -17.61
N TYR A 250 -5.38 4.77 -16.76
CA TYR A 250 -6.58 5.59 -16.95
C TYR A 250 -6.29 6.99 -17.49
N THR A 251 -5.02 7.41 -17.52
CA THR A 251 -4.60 8.76 -17.97
C THR A 251 -3.96 8.76 -19.36
N SER A 252 -3.84 7.60 -20.01
CA SER A 252 -3.44 7.54 -21.42
C SER A 252 -4.51 8.27 -22.24
N PRO A 253 -4.17 9.38 -22.91
CA PRO A 253 -5.16 10.08 -23.74
C PRO A 253 -5.60 9.15 -24.86
N SER A 254 -6.87 8.84 -24.87
CA SER A 254 -7.58 8.22 -26.00
C SER A 254 -7.63 9.19 -27.18
#